data_b3cb9595f8efc48a5b95ea66db0c235c
#
_entry.id   b3cb9595f8efc48a5b95ea66db0c235c
#
_cell.length_a   1.000
_cell.length_b   1.000
_cell.length_c   1.000
_cell.angle_alpha   90.00
_cell.angle_beta   90.00
_cell.angle_gamma   90.00
#
_symmetry.space_group_name_H-M   'P 1'
#
loop_
_entity.id
_entity.type
_entity.pdbx_description
1 polymer ?
#
loop_
_entity_poly.entity_id
_entity_poly.type
_entity_poly.pdbx_seq_one_letter_code
_entity_poly.pdbx_strand_id
1 'polypeptide(L)'
;IPLTIAQISPLLGELFIIIPPQSTVFSILAQPTSILTELANLGDDDSVLLGVNSRLDDVQIDTLQQLSKQLSLPLVGTSPVDYLNANDLFASRVLQAIDAGVELKDPTIEAGRRGQHYLHSKEQIVQDYKAKGLSAAAQKTVEVAALCNVELQFRAPVLPHFKNQAGISSQQYLRSLCIQGLKKRRVAPGKTIQQYQERLAMELKVIHEMGFDDYFLIVWDVMNFAHQQKITTDPGRGSAAGS
;
A
#
# COMPACT_ATOMS: atom_id res chain seq x y z
N ILE A 1 -1.19 -6.38 9.84
CA ILE A 1 -1.96 -7.26 10.75
C ILE A 1 -1.59 -8.69 10.39
N PRO A 2 -1.03 -9.50 11.32
CA PRO A 2 -0.77 -10.91 11.04
C PRO A 2 -2.09 -11.65 10.78
N LEU A 3 -2.13 -12.44 9.71
CA LEU A 3 -3.27 -13.29 9.38
C LEU A 3 -2.98 -14.72 9.83
N THR A 4 -3.99 -15.41 10.34
CA THR A 4 -3.92 -16.84 10.64
C THR A 4 -4.33 -17.65 9.40
N ILE A 5 -3.89 -18.91 9.32
CA ILE A 5 -4.30 -19.82 8.25
C ILE A 5 -5.83 -19.97 8.19
N ALA A 6 -6.50 -20.04 9.34
CA ALA A 6 -7.96 -20.12 9.41
C ALA A 6 -8.68 -18.89 8.80
N GLN A 7 -8.05 -17.71 8.80
CA GLN A 7 -8.61 -16.51 8.18
C GLN A 7 -8.37 -16.49 6.65
N ILE A 8 -7.32 -17.14 6.17
CA ILE A 8 -6.98 -17.22 4.75
C ILE A 8 -7.75 -18.36 4.07
N SER A 9 -7.96 -19.47 4.79
CA SER A 9 -8.56 -20.70 4.26
C SER A 9 -9.84 -20.48 3.43
N PRO A 10 -10.81 -19.65 3.83
CA PRO A 10 -12.02 -19.41 3.03
C PRO A 10 -11.77 -18.71 1.69
N LEU A 11 -10.59 -18.12 1.50
CA LEU A 11 -10.23 -17.33 0.32
C LEU A 11 -9.34 -18.12 -0.65
N LEU A 12 -8.85 -19.29 -0.28
CA LEU A 12 -7.86 -20.04 -1.05
C LEU A 12 -8.37 -20.50 -2.43
N GLY A 13 -9.67 -20.71 -2.60
CA GLY A 13 -10.25 -21.01 -3.91
C GLY A 13 -10.22 -19.85 -4.91
N GLU A 14 -9.92 -18.62 -4.47
CA GLU A 14 -9.91 -17.41 -5.29
C GLU A 14 -8.54 -16.73 -5.32
N LEU A 15 -7.53 -17.28 -4.63
CA LEU A 15 -6.22 -16.64 -4.45
C LEU A 15 -5.07 -17.58 -4.78
N PHE A 16 -4.01 -17.03 -5.32
CA PHE A 16 -2.69 -17.65 -5.30
C PHE A 16 -1.88 -17.18 -4.10
N ILE A 17 -1.27 -18.12 -3.37
CA ILE A 17 -0.32 -17.83 -2.31
C ILE A 17 1.09 -18.09 -2.82
N ILE A 18 1.86 -17.03 -3.01
CA ILE A 18 3.26 -17.13 -3.40
C ILE A 18 4.13 -16.88 -2.17
N ILE A 19 4.93 -17.85 -1.77
CA ILE A 19 5.83 -17.77 -0.63
C ILE A 19 7.23 -17.42 -1.14
N PRO A 20 7.66 -16.14 -1.04
CA PRO A 20 8.94 -15.71 -1.59
C PRO A 20 10.13 -16.28 -0.79
N PRO A 21 11.33 -16.42 -1.39
CA PRO A 21 12.49 -17.05 -0.76
C PRO A 21 12.95 -16.35 0.54
N GLN A 22 12.71 -15.03 0.64
CA GLN A 22 13.04 -14.21 1.81
C GLN A 22 11.95 -14.22 2.89
N SER A 23 10.90 -15.04 2.72
CA SER A 23 9.83 -15.14 3.72
C SER A 23 10.38 -15.62 5.06
N THR A 24 9.89 -15.05 6.14
CA THR A 24 10.19 -15.48 7.51
C THR A 24 9.77 -16.92 7.77
N VAL A 25 8.87 -17.48 6.98
CA VAL A 25 8.52 -18.92 7.02
C VAL A 25 9.77 -19.80 6.88
N PHE A 26 10.77 -19.39 6.09
CA PHE A 26 12.02 -20.14 5.92
C PHE A 26 13.05 -19.86 7.03
N SER A 27 12.94 -18.76 7.75
CA SER A 27 13.96 -18.31 8.72
C SER A 27 13.59 -18.54 10.18
N ILE A 28 12.30 -18.51 10.52
CA ILE A 28 11.83 -18.55 11.93
C ILE A 28 11.49 -19.96 12.38
N LEU A 29 11.17 -20.85 11.45
CA LEU A 29 10.70 -22.18 11.79
C LEU A 29 11.81 -23.21 11.67
N ALA A 30 12.10 -23.90 12.78
CA ALA A 30 12.98 -25.08 12.79
C ALA A 30 12.46 -26.20 11.85
N GLN A 31 11.21 -26.13 11.44
CA GLN A 31 10.56 -27.04 10.49
C GLN A 31 9.63 -26.24 9.56
N PRO A 32 10.12 -25.56 8.54
CA PRO A 32 9.28 -24.82 7.59
C PRO A 32 8.27 -25.72 6.86
N THR A 33 8.55 -27.02 6.78
CA THR A 33 7.70 -28.02 6.12
C THR A 33 6.32 -28.15 6.76
N SER A 34 6.13 -27.95 8.06
CA SER A 34 4.82 -28.13 8.71
C SER A 34 3.80 -27.08 8.27
N ILE A 35 4.17 -25.81 8.26
CA ILE A 35 3.28 -24.73 7.79
C ILE A 35 3.05 -24.81 6.28
N LEU A 36 4.11 -25.11 5.52
CA LEU A 36 3.98 -25.28 4.07
C LEU A 36 3.08 -26.46 3.71
N THR A 37 3.18 -27.56 4.45
CA THR A 37 2.29 -28.72 4.29
C THR A 37 0.85 -28.37 4.66
N GLU A 38 0.65 -27.61 5.74
CA GLU A 38 -0.68 -27.15 6.13
C GLU A 38 -1.30 -26.24 5.05
N LEU A 39 -0.53 -25.28 4.53
CA LEU A 39 -0.97 -24.41 3.42
C LEU A 39 -1.25 -25.21 2.14
N ALA A 40 -0.40 -26.18 1.79
CA ALA A 40 -0.58 -27.02 0.61
C ALA A 40 -1.85 -27.88 0.71
N ASN A 41 -2.18 -28.37 1.91
CA ASN A 41 -3.38 -29.17 2.13
C ASN A 41 -4.69 -28.38 2.16
N LEU A 42 -4.62 -27.05 2.25
CA LEU A 42 -5.79 -26.18 2.31
C LEU A 42 -6.19 -25.62 0.94
N GLY A 43 -5.25 -25.53 0.00
CA GLY A 43 -5.50 -25.03 -1.35
C GLY A 43 -5.88 -26.11 -2.32
N ASP A 44 -6.56 -25.74 -3.41
CA ASP A 44 -6.65 -26.55 -4.59
C ASP A 44 -5.26 -26.74 -5.22
N ASP A 45 -5.08 -27.80 -6.02
CA ASP A 45 -3.84 -28.08 -6.73
C ASP A 45 -3.32 -26.80 -7.43
N ASP A 46 -2.07 -26.44 -7.18
CA ASP A 46 -1.39 -25.25 -7.72
C ASP A 46 -1.77 -23.86 -7.16
N SER A 47 -2.62 -23.74 -6.15
CA SER A 47 -2.93 -22.41 -5.54
C SER A 47 -1.85 -21.90 -4.60
N VAL A 48 -0.98 -22.78 -4.07
CA VAL A 48 0.17 -22.45 -3.23
C VAL A 48 1.47 -22.72 -3.98
N LEU A 49 2.31 -21.68 -4.09
CA LEU A 49 3.53 -21.73 -4.88
C LEU A 49 4.74 -21.28 -4.05
N LEU A 50 5.89 -21.91 -4.32
CA LEU A 50 7.16 -21.45 -3.76
C LEU A 50 7.82 -20.47 -4.72
N GLY A 51 8.08 -19.25 -4.24
CA GLY A 51 8.82 -18.24 -4.99
C GLY A 51 10.29 -18.62 -5.13
N VAL A 52 10.86 -18.44 -6.30
CA VAL A 52 12.30 -18.57 -6.56
C VAL A 52 12.76 -17.42 -7.45
N ASN A 53 14.00 -16.96 -7.29
CA ASN A 53 14.57 -15.97 -8.20
C ASN A 53 16.00 -16.34 -8.63
N SER A 54 16.42 -15.80 -9.76
CA SER A 54 17.72 -16.07 -10.38
C SER A 54 18.93 -15.48 -9.61
N ARG A 55 18.69 -14.67 -8.58
CA ARG A 55 19.73 -14.03 -7.77
C ARG A 55 20.11 -14.82 -6.53
N LEU A 56 19.39 -15.89 -6.24
CA LEU A 56 19.72 -16.83 -5.19
C LEU A 56 21.00 -17.59 -5.55
N ASP A 57 21.75 -17.99 -4.54
CA ASP A 57 22.86 -18.90 -4.74
C ASP A 57 22.36 -20.31 -5.10
N ASP A 58 23.24 -21.14 -5.60
CA ASP A 58 22.88 -22.47 -6.10
C ASP A 58 22.39 -23.38 -4.97
N VAL A 59 22.90 -23.22 -3.73
CA VAL A 59 22.44 -23.98 -2.55
C VAL A 59 21.00 -23.63 -2.19
N GLN A 60 20.66 -22.34 -2.23
CA GLN A 60 19.30 -21.88 -1.97
C GLN A 60 18.32 -22.37 -3.05
N ILE A 61 18.74 -22.35 -4.32
CA ILE A 61 17.95 -22.87 -5.44
C ILE A 61 17.71 -24.35 -5.29
N ASP A 62 18.75 -25.14 -5.01
CA ASP A 62 18.65 -26.59 -4.82
C ASP A 62 17.73 -26.93 -3.65
N THR A 63 17.85 -26.18 -2.54
CA THR A 63 16.96 -26.35 -1.38
C THR A 63 15.51 -26.12 -1.73
N LEU A 64 15.19 -25.04 -2.46
CA LEU A 64 13.83 -24.75 -2.90
C LEU A 64 13.30 -25.79 -3.89
N GLN A 65 14.15 -26.28 -4.80
CA GLN A 65 13.78 -27.36 -5.73
C GLN A 65 13.48 -28.67 -5.00
N GLN A 66 14.27 -29.04 -3.99
CA GLN A 66 14.02 -30.21 -3.16
C GLN A 66 12.71 -30.07 -2.37
N LEU A 67 12.48 -28.92 -1.75
CA LEU A 67 11.26 -28.63 -1.00
C LEU A 67 10.02 -28.66 -1.91
N SER A 68 10.13 -28.09 -3.11
CA SER A 68 9.09 -28.13 -4.14
C SER A 68 8.69 -29.57 -4.48
N LYS A 69 9.67 -30.46 -4.69
CA LYS A 69 9.42 -31.87 -4.96
C LYS A 69 8.83 -32.61 -3.76
N GLN A 70 9.35 -32.35 -2.56
CA GLN A 70 8.92 -33.01 -1.32
C GLN A 70 7.46 -32.68 -0.97
N LEU A 71 7.06 -31.43 -1.18
CA LEU A 71 5.73 -30.91 -0.82
C LEU A 71 4.76 -30.87 -2.01
N SER A 72 5.22 -31.23 -3.21
CA SER A 72 4.45 -31.09 -4.46
C SER A 72 3.96 -29.67 -4.72
N LEU A 73 4.74 -28.66 -4.27
CA LEU A 73 4.43 -27.24 -4.47
C LEU A 73 5.20 -26.71 -5.69
N PRO A 74 4.52 -26.16 -6.71
CA PRO A 74 5.19 -25.62 -7.89
C PRO A 74 6.10 -24.43 -7.55
N LEU A 75 7.21 -24.31 -8.29
CA LEU A 75 8.05 -23.13 -8.25
C LEU A 75 7.51 -22.05 -9.20
N VAL A 76 7.49 -20.81 -8.73
CA VAL A 76 7.15 -19.62 -9.54
C VAL A 76 8.25 -18.57 -9.44
N GLY A 77 8.55 -17.92 -10.56
CA GLY A 77 9.55 -16.86 -10.60
C GLY A 77 9.10 -15.62 -9.80
N THR A 78 9.96 -15.14 -8.90
CA THR A 78 9.75 -13.91 -8.15
C THR A 78 10.97 -13.03 -8.29
N SER A 79 10.84 -11.93 -9.03
CA SER A 79 11.96 -10.98 -9.19
C SER A 79 11.64 -9.70 -8.42
N PRO A 80 12.29 -9.46 -7.27
CA PRO A 80 12.07 -8.22 -6.52
C PRO A 80 12.56 -7.03 -7.36
N VAL A 81 11.71 -6.00 -7.45
CA VAL A 81 11.97 -4.74 -8.16
C VAL A 81 11.74 -3.60 -7.20
N ASP A 82 12.80 -2.84 -6.92
CA ASP A 82 12.76 -1.71 -5.99
C ASP A 82 12.95 -0.36 -6.71
N TYR A 83 13.50 -0.35 -7.93
CA TYR A 83 13.76 0.85 -8.73
C TYR A 83 13.77 0.52 -10.23
N LEU A 84 13.67 1.55 -11.09
CA LEU A 84 13.46 1.37 -12.52
C LEU A 84 14.73 1.04 -13.29
N ASN A 85 15.81 1.77 -13.06
CA ASN A 85 17.05 1.62 -13.82
C ASN A 85 18.22 1.26 -12.92
N ALA A 86 19.22 0.58 -13.45
CA ALA A 86 20.42 0.18 -12.69
C ALA A 86 21.12 1.37 -11.98
N ASN A 87 21.04 2.57 -12.57
CA ASN A 87 21.64 3.78 -12.01
C ASN A 87 20.85 4.38 -10.82
N ASP A 88 19.62 3.92 -10.57
CA ASP A 88 18.75 4.45 -9.53
C ASP A 88 19.04 3.82 -8.14
N LEU A 89 20.03 2.95 -8.04
CA LEU A 89 20.43 2.27 -6.80
C LEU A 89 20.70 3.26 -5.66
N PHE A 90 21.37 4.38 -5.95
CA PHE A 90 21.64 5.40 -4.93
C PHE A 90 20.36 6.00 -4.35
N ALA A 91 19.41 6.36 -5.21
CA ALA A 91 18.12 6.90 -4.77
C ALA A 91 17.33 5.88 -3.91
N SER A 92 17.36 4.60 -4.31
CA SER A 92 16.76 3.51 -3.53
C SER A 92 17.37 3.38 -2.13
N ARG A 93 18.70 3.48 -2.02
CA ARG A 93 19.40 3.45 -0.72
C ARG A 93 19.04 4.64 0.17
N VAL A 94 18.91 5.84 -0.41
CA VAL A 94 18.46 7.03 0.34
C VAL A 94 17.06 6.79 0.91
N LEU A 95 16.12 6.28 0.11
CA LEU A 95 14.76 5.97 0.58
C LEU A 95 14.75 4.92 1.68
N GLN A 96 15.59 3.87 1.58
CA GLN A 96 15.73 2.85 2.61
C GLN A 96 16.29 3.42 3.92
N ALA A 97 17.29 4.30 3.84
CA ALA A 97 17.86 4.97 5.02
C ALA A 97 16.81 5.87 5.71
N ILE A 98 16.00 6.60 4.94
CA ILE A 98 14.89 7.41 5.46
C ILE A 98 13.84 6.53 6.15
N ASP A 99 13.44 5.43 5.53
CA ASP A 99 12.45 4.51 6.07
C ASP A 99 12.94 3.85 7.38
N ALA A 100 14.20 3.43 7.42
CA ALA A 100 14.83 2.85 8.60
C ALA A 100 15.20 3.87 9.69
N GLY A 101 15.19 5.18 9.39
CA GLY A 101 15.62 6.25 10.31
C GLY A 101 17.12 6.20 10.64
N VAL A 102 17.96 5.74 9.71
CA VAL A 102 19.40 5.60 9.88
C VAL A 102 20.19 6.44 8.87
N GLU A 103 21.49 6.56 9.07
CA GLU A 103 22.35 7.24 8.10
C GLU A 103 22.60 6.38 6.85
N LEU A 104 22.85 7.05 5.71
CA LEU A 104 23.12 6.36 4.43
C LEU A 104 24.37 5.43 4.50
N LYS A 105 25.29 5.72 5.42
CA LYS A 105 26.52 4.92 5.66
C LYS A 105 26.29 3.73 6.58
N ASP A 106 25.06 3.52 7.07
CA ASP A 106 24.76 2.37 7.92
C ASP A 106 25.06 1.07 7.18
N PRO A 107 25.79 0.11 7.82
CA PRO A 107 26.14 -1.16 7.18
C PRO A 107 24.94 -1.96 6.67
N THR A 108 23.77 -1.80 7.29
CA THR A 108 22.54 -2.48 6.84
C THR A 108 22.03 -1.94 5.52
N ILE A 109 22.22 -0.64 5.27
CA ILE A 109 21.90 0.02 4.00
C ILE A 109 22.93 -0.32 2.93
N GLU A 110 24.21 -0.38 3.28
CA GLU A 110 25.30 -0.74 2.34
C GLU A 110 25.29 -2.22 1.96
N ALA A 111 25.02 -3.11 2.90
CA ALA A 111 24.93 -4.56 2.67
C ALA A 111 23.65 -4.98 1.95
N GLY A 112 22.57 -4.21 2.14
CA GLY A 112 21.28 -4.46 1.53
C GLY A 112 21.32 -4.23 0.02
N ARG A 113 20.92 -5.24 -0.75
CA ARG A 113 20.53 -5.13 -2.17
C ARG A 113 21.60 -4.54 -3.08
N ARG A 114 22.61 -5.33 -3.39
CA ARG A 114 23.72 -4.95 -4.28
C ARG A 114 23.25 -4.85 -5.75
N GLY A 115 22.62 -3.75 -6.13
CA GLY A 115 22.60 -3.25 -7.50
C GLY A 115 21.79 -4.01 -8.57
N GLN A 116 21.00 -5.02 -8.20
CA GLN A 116 20.29 -5.86 -9.19
C GLN A 116 18.76 -5.86 -9.04
N HIS A 117 18.20 -4.97 -8.22
CA HIS A 117 16.75 -4.88 -7.98
C HIS A 117 16.06 -3.84 -8.87
N TYR A 118 16.64 -3.55 -10.04
CA TYR A 118 15.98 -2.73 -11.03
C TYR A 118 15.06 -3.57 -11.93
N LEU A 119 14.17 -2.92 -12.64
CA LEU A 119 13.24 -3.55 -13.56
C LEU A 119 14.01 -4.08 -14.78
N HIS A 120 14.19 -5.39 -14.85
CA HIS A 120 14.80 -6.06 -16.00
C HIS A 120 13.82 -6.18 -17.16
N SER A 121 14.33 -6.20 -18.40
CA SER A 121 13.52 -6.55 -19.55
C SER A 121 13.06 -8.00 -19.50
N LYS A 122 11.99 -8.31 -20.21
CA LYS A 122 11.47 -9.69 -20.30
C LYS A 122 12.53 -10.66 -20.79
N GLU A 123 13.31 -10.27 -21.79
CA GLU A 123 14.39 -11.06 -22.37
C GLU A 123 15.48 -11.33 -21.35
N GLN A 124 15.86 -10.32 -20.55
CA GLN A 124 16.87 -10.47 -19.51
C GLN A 124 16.39 -11.43 -18.41
N ILE A 125 15.14 -11.31 -17.97
CA ILE A 125 14.55 -12.22 -16.97
C ILE A 125 14.58 -13.67 -17.49
N VAL A 126 14.17 -13.91 -18.73
CA VAL A 126 14.17 -15.25 -19.32
C VAL A 126 15.59 -15.83 -19.37
N GLN A 127 16.60 -15.03 -19.76
CA GLN A 127 17.99 -15.45 -19.78
C GLN A 127 18.54 -15.76 -18.39
N ASP A 128 18.27 -14.90 -17.40
CA ASP A 128 18.74 -15.06 -16.02
C ASP A 128 18.18 -16.35 -15.39
N TYR A 129 16.87 -16.60 -15.58
CA TYR A 129 16.26 -17.83 -15.08
C TYR A 129 16.75 -19.08 -15.81
N LYS A 130 16.95 -19.00 -17.13
CA LYS A 130 17.51 -20.09 -17.91
C LYS A 130 18.92 -20.45 -17.47
N ALA A 131 19.77 -19.46 -17.21
CA ALA A 131 21.14 -19.66 -16.74
C ALA A 131 21.22 -20.39 -15.38
N LYS A 132 20.16 -20.27 -14.55
CA LYS A 132 20.02 -20.93 -13.26
C LYS A 132 19.19 -22.24 -13.30
N GLY A 133 18.82 -22.73 -14.48
CA GLY A 133 18.00 -23.94 -14.62
C GLY A 133 16.54 -23.75 -14.14
N LEU A 134 16.05 -22.50 -14.07
CA LEU A 134 14.73 -22.14 -13.53
C LEU A 134 13.71 -21.76 -14.61
N SER A 135 13.91 -22.19 -15.85
CA SER A 135 13.00 -21.85 -16.96
C SER A 135 11.54 -22.20 -16.71
N ALA A 136 11.27 -23.32 -16.05
CA ALA A 136 9.91 -23.74 -15.69
C ALA A 136 9.27 -22.76 -14.69
N ALA A 137 10.03 -22.27 -13.70
CA ALA A 137 9.53 -21.30 -12.75
C ALA A 137 9.23 -19.93 -13.41
N ALA A 138 10.03 -19.52 -14.39
CA ALA A 138 9.73 -18.33 -15.19
C ALA A 138 8.47 -18.52 -16.04
N GLN A 139 8.26 -19.69 -16.65
CA GLN A 139 7.04 -19.99 -17.40
C GLN A 139 5.79 -20.01 -16.50
N LYS A 140 5.90 -20.53 -15.28
CA LYS A 140 4.79 -20.56 -14.30
C LYS A 140 4.28 -19.15 -13.96
N THR A 141 5.11 -18.08 -14.04
CA THR A 141 4.62 -16.71 -13.86
C THR A 141 3.57 -16.30 -14.89
N VAL A 142 3.74 -16.75 -16.14
CA VAL A 142 2.80 -16.44 -17.22
C VAL A 142 1.49 -17.20 -17.01
N GLU A 143 1.57 -18.46 -16.56
CA GLU A 143 0.39 -19.27 -16.26
C GLU A 143 -0.43 -18.66 -15.12
N VAL A 144 0.23 -18.30 -14.01
CA VAL A 144 -0.43 -17.64 -12.87
C VAL A 144 -1.05 -16.30 -13.30
N ALA A 145 -0.32 -15.49 -14.05
CA ALA A 145 -0.83 -14.20 -14.52
C ALA A 145 -2.05 -14.36 -15.44
N ALA A 146 -2.10 -15.40 -16.27
CA ALA A 146 -3.24 -15.68 -17.15
C ALA A 146 -4.50 -16.09 -16.39
N LEU A 147 -4.34 -16.68 -15.20
CA LEU A 147 -5.44 -17.08 -14.32
C LEU A 147 -5.93 -15.94 -13.41
N CYS A 148 -5.11 -14.91 -13.21
CA CYS A 148 -5.50 -13.72 -12.42
C CYS A 148 -6.40 -12.80 -13.26
N ASN A 149 -7.65 -12.63 -12.81
CA ASN A 149 -8.64 -11.80 -13.49
C ASN A 149 -9.40 -10.95 -12.45
N VAL A 150 -8.73 -9.96 -11.89
CA VAL A 150 -9.31 -9.08 -10.86
C VAL A 150 -9.84 -7.80 -11.48
N GLU A 151 -11.14 -7.58 -11.39
CA GLU A 151 -11.77 -6.32 -11.74
C GLU A 151 -12.05 -5.50 -10.47
N LEU A 152 -11.32 -4.40 -10.31
CA LEU A 152 -11.53 -3.48 -9.19
C LEU A 152 -12.78 -2.63 -9.46
N GLN A 153 -13.82 -2.87 -8.68
CA GLN A 153 -15.04 -2.06 -8.71
C GLN A 153 -14.85 -0.79 -7.87
N PHE A 154 -14.76 0.36 -8.54
CA PHE A 154 -14.74 1.65 -7.86
C PHE A 154 -16.14 1.98 -7.35
N ARG A 155 -16.33 1.92 -6.04
CA ARG A 155 -17.57 2.34 -5.39
C ARG A 155 -17.49 3.82 -5.02
N ALA A 156 -18.66 4.47 -4.93
CA ALA A 156 -18.72 5.82 -4.37
C ALA A 156 -18.09 5.83 -2.96
N PRO A 157 -17.36 6.89 -2.58
CA PRO A 157 -16.79 7.02 -1.24
C PRO A 157 -17.89 6.91 -0.19
N VAL A 158 -17.71 6.03 0.79
CA VAL A 158 -18.60 5.95 1.95
C VAL A 158 -18.06 6.88 3.01
N LEU A 159 -18.64 8.06 3.13
CA LEU A 159 -18.31 9.02 4.18
C LEU A 159 -19.26 8.84 5.36
N PRO A 160 -18.76 8.90 6.61
CA PRO A 160 -19.62 8.89 7.78
C PRO A 160 -20.46 10.16 7.83
N HIS A 161 -21.70 10.04 8.30
CA HIS A 161 -22.59 11.19 8.49
C HIS A 161 -22.31 11.91 9.80
N PHE A 162 -22.16 13.23 9.73
CA PHE A 162 -22.00 14.08 10.91
C PHE A 162 -23.35 14.33 11.58
N LYS A 163 -23.49 13.87 12.82
CA LYS A 163 -24.70 14.11 13.61
C LYS A 163 -24.61 15.46 14.32
N ASN A 164 -25.29 16.49 13.81
CA ASN A 164 -25.37 17.77 14.48
C ASN A 164 -26.59 17.83 15.44
N GLN A 165 -26.43 18.60 16.52
CA GLN A 165 -27.49 18.77 17.53
C GLN A 165 -28.64 19.68 17.08
N ALA A 166 -28.46 20.41 15.99
CA ALA A 166 -29.45 21.37 15.48
C ALA A 166 -30.58 20.70 14.65
N GLY A 167 -30.40 19.42 14.28
CA GLY A 167 -31.40 18.69 13.49
C GLY A 167 -31.61 19.21 12.06
N ILE A 168 -30.66 19.99 11.54
CA ILE A 168 -30.68 20.54 10.18
C ILE A 168 -29.70 19.74 9.29
N SER A 169 -29.79 19.93 7.96
CA SER A 169 -28.88 19.24 7.04
C SER A 169 -27.41 19.65 7.27
N SER A 170 -26.47 18.76 6.96
CA SER A 170 -25.03 19.03 7.05
C SER A 170 -24.63 20.27 6.24
N GLN A 171 -25.18 20.43 5.04
CA GLN A 171 -25.01 21.60 4.20
C GLN A 171 -25.39 22.92 4.93
N GLN A 172 -26.60 22.94 5.53
CA GLN A 172 -27.08 24.11 6.25
C GLN A 172 -26.24 24.40 7.50
N TYR A 173 -25.83 23.35 8.21
CA TYR A 173 -25.01 23.46 9.39
C TYR A 173 -23.60 23.99 9.06
N LEU A 174 -22.93 23.41 8.06
CA LEU A 174 -21.64 23.87 7.58
C LEU A 174 -21.69 25.33 7.14
N ARG A 175 -22.71 25.70 6.34
CA ARG A 175 -22.91 27.09 5.90
C ARG A 175 -23.04 28.04 7.08
N SER A 176 -23.84 27.69 8.11
CA SER A 176 -24.04 28.54 9.29
C SER A 176 -22.74 28.78 10.06
N LEU A 177 -21.94 27.72 10.25
CA LEU A 177 -20.63 27.79 10.89
C LEU A 177 -19.65 28.68 10.11
N CYS A 178 -19.60 28.53 8.81
CA CYS A 178 -18.73 29.34 7.94
C CYS A 178 -19.12 30.84 7.96
N ILE A 179 -20.41 31.14 7.91
CA ILE A 179 -20.89 32.54 8.00
C ILE A 179 -20.54 33.14 9.37
N GLN A 180 -20.74 32.39 10.46
CA GLN A 180 -20.34 32.83 11.80
C GLN A 180 -18.83 33.02 11.93
N GLY A 181 -18.05 32.12 11.35
CA GLY A 181 -16.59 32.20 11.30
C GLY A 181 -16.09 33.41 10.52
N LEU A 182 -16.70 33.71 9.37
CA LEU A 182 -16.35 34.88 8.56
C LEU A 182 -16.61 36.21 9.30
N LYS A 183 -17.69 36.30 10.07
CA LYS A 183 -17.99 37.50 10.91
C LYS A 183 -16.93 37.76 11.99
N LYS A 184 -16.26 36.71 12.47
CA LYS A 184 -15.23 36.79 13.52
C LYS A 184 -13.84 37.09 12.97
N ARG A 185 -13.62 36.98 11.67
CA ARG A 185 -12.32 37.15 11.04
C ARG A 185 -12.17 38.52 10.44
N ARG A 186 -10.94 39.02 10.42
CA ARG A 186 -10.60 40.31 9.78
C ARG A 186 -10.42 40.07 8.27
N VAL A 187 -10.90 41.02 7.49
CA VAL A 187 -10.65 41.09 6.04
C VAL A 187 -9.21 41.52 5.80
N ALA A 188 -8.52 40.87 4.89
CA ALA A 188 -7.14 41.25 4.54
C ALA A 188 -7.07 42.65 3.90
N PRO A 189 -5.95 43.39 4.09
CA PRO A 189 -5.76 44.67 3.43
C PRO A 189 -5.98 44.58 1.92
N GLY A 190 -6.71 45.51 1.35
CA GLY A 190 -7.01 45.57 -0.07
C GLY A 190 -8.12 44.62 -0.55
N LYS A 191 -8.77 43.88 0.34
CA LYS A 191 -9.92 43.04 0.04
C LYS A 191 -11.21 43.57 0.64
N THR A 192 -12.36 43.20 0.09
CA THR A 192 -13.68 43.56 0.58
C THR A 192 -14.38 42.36 1.21
N ILE A 193 -15.29 42.60 2.14
CA ILE A 193 -16.10 41.52 2.72
C ILE A 193 -16.96 40.83 1.68
N GLN A 194 -17.39 41.55 0.65
CA GLN A 194 -18.15 40.99 -0.45
C GLN A 194 -17.35 39.93 -1.23
N GLN A 195 -16.06 40.21 -1.52
CA GLN A 195 -15.19 39.19 -2.17
C GLN A 195 -15.07 37.92 -1.35
N TYR A 196 -14.98 38.00 -0.02
CA TYR A 196 -14.94 36.85 0.86
C TYR A 196 -16.29 36.08 0.87
N GLN A 197 -17.42 36.80 0.83
CA GLN A 197 -18.75 36.18 0.78
C GLN A 197 -18.97 35.45 -0.54
N GLU A 198 -18.58 36.05 -1.66
CA GLU A 198 -18.67 35.42 -2.99
C GLU A 198 -17.79 34.17 -3.07
N ARG A 199 -16.56 34.28 -2.58
CA ARG A 199 -15.64 33.13 -2.52
C ARG A 199 -16.20 32.01 -1.64
N LEU A 200 -16.68 32.31 -0.44
CA LEU A 200 -17.28 31.36 0.47
C LEU A 200 -18.49 30.68 -0.16
N ALA A 201 -19.36 31.41 -0.83
CA ALA A 201 -20.51 30.85 -1.51
C ALA A 201 -20.11 29.85 -2.60
N MET A 202 -19.07 30.17 -3.39
CA MET A 202 -18.52 29.30 -4.41
C MET A 202 -17.92 28.02 -3.81
N GLU A 203 -17.11 28.13 -2.77
CA GLU A 203 -16.49 26.97 -2.12
C GLU A 203 -17.52 26.05 -1.48
N LEU A 204 -18.50 26.58 -0.76
CA LEU A 204 -19.57 25.79 -0.18
C LEU A 204 -20.42 25.08 -1.24
N LYS A 205 -20.63 25.71 -2.40
CA LYS A 205 -21.30 25.06 -3.54
C LYS A 205 -20.50 23.85 -4.02
N VAL A 206 -19.21 23.99 -4.25
CA VAL A 206 -18.34 22.89 -4.71
C VAL A 206 -18.29 21.76 -3.67
N ILE A 207 -18.12 22.07 -2.40
CA ILE A 207 -18.12 21.07 -1.31
C ILE A 207 -19.42 20.26 -1.31
N HIS A 208 -20.55 20.95 -1.45
CA HIS A 208 -21.87 20.31 -1.46
C HIS A 208 -22.07 19.44 -2.71
N GLU A 209 -21.75 19.94 -3.90
CA GLU A 209 -21.87 19.19 -5.16
C GLU A 209 -21.01 17.92 -5.18
N MET A 210 -19.88 17.94 -4.47
CA MET A 210 -19.01 16.79 -4.27
C MET A 210 -19.43 15.86 -3.12
N GLY A 211 -20.45 16.22 -2.32
CA GLY A 211 -20.93 15.43 -1.19
C GLY A 211 -20.01 15.42 0.03
N PHE A 212 -19.18 16.45 0.22
CA PHE A 212 -18.20 16.52 1.30
C PHE A 212 -18.63 17.37 2.51
N ASP A 213 -19.87 17.79 2.62
CA ASP A 213 -20.37 18.58 3.75
C ASP A 213 -20.07 17.91 5.10
N ASP A 214 -20.37 16.62 5.23
CA ASP A 214 -20.13 15.85 6.45
C ASP A 214 -18.63 15.73 6.76
N TYR A 215 -17.78 15.55 5.76
CA TYR A 215 -16.32 15.48 5.94
C TYR A 215 -15.76 16.77 6.55
N PHE A 216 -16.17 17.93 6.02
CA PHE A 216 -15.74 19.21 6.56
C PHE A 216 -16.24 19.45 7.98
N LEU A 217 -17.46 19.00 8.31
CA LEU A 217 -17.99 19.08 9.66
C LEU A 217 -17.25 18.18 10.65
N ILE A 218 -16.86 16.98 10.26
CA ILE A 218 -16.05 16.08 11.09
C ILE A 218 -14.69 16.70 11.38
N VAL A 219 -14.02 17.24 10.35
CA VAL A 219 -12.73 17.92 10.53
C VAL A 219 -12.89 19.16 11.43
N TRP A 220 -13.93 19.96 11.22
CA TRP A 220 -14.24 21.09 12.08
C TRP A 220 -14.44 20.69 13.54
N ASP A 221 -15.17 19.61 13.81
CA ASP A 221 -15.43 19.14 15.17
C ASP A 221 -14.16 18.70 15.88
N VAL A 222 -13.28 17.94 15.20
CA VAL A 222 -11.96 17.57 15.72
C VAL A 222 -11.12 18.82 16.06
N MET A 223 -11.07 19.80 15.16
CA MET A 223 -10.33 21.02 15.37
C MET A 223 -10.91 21.87 16.50
N ASN A 224 -12.25 21.95 16.58
CA ASN A 224 -12.95 22.66 17.64
C ASN A 224 -12.68 22.04 19.02
N PHE A 225 -12.73 20.70 19.11
CA PHE A 225 -12.34 19.98 20.33
C PHE A 225 -10.88 20.27 20.72
N ALA A 226 -9.96 20.19 19.78
CA ALA A 226 -8.54 20.48 20.05
C ALA A 226 -8.35 21.90 20.59
N HIS A 227 -8.99 22.90 19.99
CA HIS A 227 -8.93 24.28 20.47
C HIS A 227 -9.54 24.46 21.87
N GLN A 228 -10.66 23.79 22.17
CA GLN A 228 -11.27 23.82 23.52
C GLN A 228 -10.34 23.21 24.59
N GLN A 229 -9.61 22.15 24.21
CA GLN A 229 -8.61 21.52 25.07
C GLN A 229 -7.25 22.22 25.07
N LYS A 230 -7.10 23.36 24.38
CA LYS A 230 -5.84 24.11 24.23
C LYS A 230 -4.72 23.27 23.60
N ILE A 231 -5.07 22.31 22.76
CA ILE A 231 -4.11 21.53 21.97
C ILE A 231 -3.71 22.36 20.75
N THR A 232 -2.41 22.51 20.55
CA THR A 232 -1.87 23.21 19.36
C THR A 232 -2.16 22.40 18.12
N THR A 233 -2.67 23.04 17.08
CA THR A 233 -2.98 22.44 15.78
C THR A 233 -2.24 23.15 14.68
N ASP A 234 -1.79 22.40 13.68
CA ASP A 234 -1.20 22.96 12.47
C ASP A 234 -2.26 23.30 11.41
N PRO A 235 -1.95 24.21 10.46
CA PRO A 235 -2.90 24.61 9.42
C PRO A 235 -3.25 23.50 8.41
N GLY A 236 -2.77 22.30 8.61
CA GLY A 236 -3.01 21.15 7.77
C GLY A 236 -1.90 20.91 6.75
N ARG A 237 -1.97 19.77 6.10
CA ARG A 237 -1.05 19.35 5.04
C ARG A 237 -1.83 18.67 3.90
N GLY A 238 -1.25 18.71 2.70
CA GLY A 238 -1.86 18.17 1.50
C GLY A 238 -2.51 19.26 0.63
N SER A 239 -3.22 18.84 -0.41
CA SER A 239 -3.78 19.74 -1.43
C SER A 239 -4.87 20.67 -0.90
N ALA A 240 -5.57 20.28 0.16
CA ALA A 240 -6.62 21.10 0.77
C ALA A 240 -6.09 22.30 1.57
N ALA A 241 -4.79 22.40 1.82
CA ALA A 241 -4.20 23.53 2.58
C ALA A 241 -4.33 24.89 1.87
N GLY A 242 -4.59 24.89 0.58
CA GLY A 242 -4.79 26.07 -0.24
C GLY A 242 -6.24 26.55 -0.39
N SER A 243 -7.18 25.81 0.18
CA SER A 243 -8.60 26.13 0.11
C SER A 243 -9.06 27.18 1.10
#